data_60eaebb4d70e23d2c274724c15937749
#
_entry.id   60eaebb4d70e23d2c274724c15937749
#
_cell.length_a   1.000
_cell.length_b   1.000
_cell.length_c   1.000
_cell.angle_alpha   90.00
_cell.angle_beta   90.00
_cell.angle_gamma   90.00
#
_symmetry.space_group_name_H-M   'P 1'
#
loop_
_entity.id
_entity.type
_entity.pdbx_description
1 polymer ?
#
loop_
_entity_poly.entity_id
_entity_poly.type
_entity_poly.pdbx_seq_one_letter_code
_entity_poly.pdbx_strand_id
1 'polypeptide(L)'
;MDNKYIEQLRTQVKEALCSDNMRYQHTLGVANTSACLAMCHGADMNKAYIAGLLHDCAKCVPDDVKIAECKQFGLPISDIEFESPYLLHSKLGAYYAKHIYNVKDEEICSAIQWHTTGKPAMTLLEKIVFIADYIEPNRREIPGLSKIRQIVFQNIDQAICLSSERTIRYLEDNGNKIDPMTIKTYEFYGGKL
;
A
#
# COMPACT_ATOMS: atom_id res chain seq x y z
N MET A 1 -16.10 6.71 14.40
CA MET A 1 -14.85 7.52 14.25
C MET A 1 -15.23 8.99 14.16
N ASP A 2 -14.41 9.88 14.72
CA ASP A 2 -14.66 11.32 14.66
C ASP A 2 -14.44 11.82 13.22
N ASN A 3 -15.48 12.34 12.58
CA ASN A 3 -15.40 12.93 11.24
C ASN A 3 -14.35 14.04 11.16
N LYS A 4 -14.13 14.78 12.25
CA LYS A 4 -13.14 15.83 12.33
C LYS A 4 -11.71 15.28 12.16
N TYR A 5 -11.42 14.13 12.76
CA TYR A 5 -10.11 13.48 12.61
C TYR A 5 -9.85 13.03 11.17
N ILE A 6 -10.85 12.45 10.50
CA ILE A 6 -10.73 12.06 9.09
C ILE A 6 -10.46 13.26 8.18
N GLU A 7 -11.19 14.36 8.36
CA GLU A 7 -10.98 15.58 7.56
C GLU A 7 -9.60 16.22 7.81
N GLN A 8 -9.12 16.16 9.05
CA GLN A 8 -7.76 16.58 9.37
C GLN A 8 -6.72 15.72 8.64
N LEU A 9 -6.85 14.39 8.67
CA LEU A 9 -5.96 13.49 7.96
C LEU A 9 -5.98 13.75 6.45
N ARG A 10 -7.15 13.95 5.85
CA ARG A 10 -7.29 14.27 4.42
C ARG A 10 -6.53 15.55 4.05
N THR A 11 -6.63 16.57 4.86
CA THR A 11 -5.92 17.84 4.64
C THR A 11 -4.41 17.63 4.70
N GLN A 12 -3.92 16.98 5.74
CA GLN A 12 -2.50 16.69 5.93
C GLN A 12 -1.93 15.82 4.79
N VAL A 13 -2.66 14.79 4.38
CA VAL A 13 -2.23 13.91 3.26
C VAL A 13 -2.18 14.69 1.95
N LYS A 14 -3.18 15.55 1.69
CA LYS A 14 -3.17 16.40 0.50
C LYS A 14 -1.96 17.31 0.42
N GLU A 15 -1.55 17.88 1.56
CA GLU A 15 -0.33 18.68 1.68
C GLU A 15 0.93 17.85 1.47
N ALA A 16 1.01 16.66 2.08
CA ALA A 16 2.15 15.75 1.98
C ALA A 16 2.38 15.23 0.54
N LEU A 17 1.34 15.15 -0.27
CA LEU A 17 1.42 14.70 -1.66
C LEU A 17 1.81 15.83 -2.64
N CYS A 18 2.42 16.91 -2.15
CA CYS A 18 3.06 17.97 -2.95
C CYS A 18 2.16 18.55 -4.05
N SER A 19 0.86 18.69 -3.79
CA SER A 19 -0.13 19.18 -4.75
C SER A 19 -0.30 18.30 -6.01
N ASP A 20 0.23 17.07 -6.02
CA ASP A 20 -0.07 16.10 -7.06
C ASP A 20 -1.53 15.64 -6.94
N ASN A 21 -2.38 16.30 -7.69
CA ASN A 21 -3.81 16.03 -7.64
C ASN A 21 -4.15 14.60 -8.12
N MET A 22 -3.42 14.05 -9.06
CA MET A 22 -3.65 12.68 -9.53
C MET A 22 -3.30 11.67 -8.43
N ARG A 23 -2.18 11.88 -7.72
CA ARG A 23 -1.78 11.06 -6.58
C ARG A 23 -2.80 11.17 -5.44
N TYR A 24 -3.27 12.36 -5.15
CA TYR A 24 -4.31 12.54 -4.14
C TYR A 24 -5.63 11.85 -4.50
N GLN A 25 -6.08 11.93 -5.78
CA GLN A 25 -7.27 11.20 -6.24
C GLN A 25 -7.08 9.68 -6.16
N HIS A 26 -5.91 9.17 -6.54
CA HIS A 26 -5.52 7.78 -6.32
C HIS A 26 -5.63 7.39 -4.84
N THR A 27 -5.04 8.18 -3.94
CA THR A 27 -5.07 7.94 -2.49
C THR A 27 -6.50 7.89 -1.94
N LEU A 28 -7.38 8.79 -2.38
CA LEU A 28 -8.81 8.73 -2.03
C LEU A 28 -9.49 7.49 -2.61
N GLY A 29 -9.14 7.10 -3.83
CA GLY A 29 -9.58 5.86 -4.46
C GLY A 29 -9.21 4.64 -3.63
N VAL A 30 -7.95 4.56 -3.17
CA VAL A 30 -7.48 3.47 -2.29
C VAL A 30 -8.20 3.46 -0.96
N ALA A 31 -8.38 4.62 -0.30
CA ALA A 31 -9.09 4.72 0.97
C ALA A 31 -10.55 4.20 0.86
N ASN A 32 -11.27 4.64 -0.16
CA ASN A 32 -12.65 4.22 -0.40
C ASN A 32 -12.74 2.74 -0.76
N THR A 33 -11.85 2.24 -1.63
CA THR A 33 -11.80 0.84 -2.02
C THR A 33 -11.47 -0.05 -0.82
N SER A 34 -10.53 0.35 0.04
CA SER A 34 -10.20 -0.35 1.28
C SER A 34 -11.41 -0.46 2.21
N ALA A 35 -12.17 0.63 2.40
CA ALA A 35 -13.38 0.61 3.21
C ALA A 35 -14.47 -0.32 2.63
N CYS A 36 -14.66 -0.30 1.30
CA CYS A 36 -15.60 -1.20 0.62
C CYS A 36 -15.19 -2.69 0.77
N LEU A 37 -13.91 -3.00 0.60
CA LEU A 37 -13.40 -4.37 0.78
C LEU A 37 -13.50 -4.81 2.25
N ALA A 38 -13.28 -3.89 3.21
CA ALA A 38 -13.45 -4.18 4.63
C ALA A 38 -14.89 -4.58 4.96
N MET A 39 -15.90 -3.87 4.42
CA MET A 39 -17.31 -4.26 4.56
C MET A 39 -17.58 -5.66 3.98
N CYS A 40 -17.03 -5.92 2.80
CA CYS A 40 -17.24 -7.18 2.09
C CYS A 40 -16.65 -8.38 2.85
N HIS A 41 -15.45 -8.20 3.41
CA HIS A 41 -14.68 -9.28 4.04
C HIS A 41 -14.77 -9.31 5.57
N GLY A 42 -15.56 -8.43 6.20
CA GLY A 42 -15.78 -8.43 7.65
C GLY A 42 -14.63 -7.81 8.46
N ALA A 43 -13.88 -6.87 7.87
CA ALA A 43 -12.88 -6.07 8.58
C ALA A 43 -13.43 -4.72 9.04
N ASP A 44 -12.68 -4.01 9.90
CA ASP A 44 -13.04 -2.66 10.34
C ASP A 44 -12.86 -1.63 9.19
N MET A 45 -13.99 -1.08 8.72
CA MET A 45 -14.02 -0.09 7.65
C MET A 45 -13.21 1.16 7.94
N ASN A 46 -13.20 1.58 9.21
CA ASN A 46 -12.53 2.82 9.60
C ASN A 46 -11.03 2.63 9.60
N LYS A 47 -10.54 1.49 10.11
CA LYS A 47 -9.12 1.13 10.03
C LYS A 47 -8.67 1.02 8.56
N ALA A 48 -9.47 0.36 7.73
CA ALA A 48 -9.16 0.19 6.31
C ALA A 48 -9.14 1.53 5.57
N TYR A 49 -10.09 2.41 5.84
CA TYR A 49 -10.11 3.75 5.26
C TYR A 49 -8.85 4.56 5.63
N ILE A 50 -8.48 4.58 6.93
CA ILE A 50 -7.29 5.31 7.41
C ILE A 50 -6.01 4.73 6.81
N ALA A 51 -5.86 3.41 6.83
CA ALA A 51 -4.69 2.76 6.24
C ALA A 51 -4.55 3.08 4.75
N GLY A 52 -5.65 2.99 3.99
CA GLY A 52 -5.69 3.37 2.59
C GLY A 52 -5.42 4.85 2.34
N LEU A 53 -5.90 5.75 3.21
CA LEU A 53 -5.64 7.17 3.11
C LEU A 53 -4.16 7.53 3.35
N LEU A 54 -3.49 6.78 4.24
CA LEU A 54 -2.10 7.05 4.64
C LEU A 54 -1.07 6.20 3.89
N HIS A 55 -1.48 5.21 3.06
CA HIS A 55 -0.55 4.25 2.46
C HIS A 55 0.62 4.90 1.71
N ASP A 56 0.36 5.97 0.97
CA ASP A 56 1.33 6.69 0.14
C ASP A 56 1.78 8.04 0.76
N CYS A 57 1.56 8.30 2.06
CA CYS A 57 1.84 9.60 2.68
C CYS A 57 3.32 10.03 2.63
N ALA A 58 4.25 9.10 2.43
CA ALA A 58 5.67 9.37 2.23
C ALA A 58 6.12 9.23 0.76
N LYS A 59 5.19 9.10 -0.20
CA LYS A 59 5.53 8.82 -1.61
C LYS A 59 6.30 9.94 -2.29
N CYS A 60 5.95 11.19 -1.99
CA CYS A 60 6.57 12.38 -2.58
C CYS A 60 7.87 12.81 -1.88
N VAL A 61 8.27 12.14 -0.82
CA VAL A 61 9.57 12.40 -0.18
C VAL A 61 10.68 12.03 -1.17
N PRO A 62 11.70 12.88 -1.40
CA PRO A 62 12.83 12.55 -2.27
C PRO A 62 13.59 11.30 -1.80
N ASP A 63 14.17 10.56 -2.72
CA ASP A 63 14.77 9.25 -2.42
C ASP A 63 15.97 9.33 -1.47
N ASP A 64 16.81 10.34 -1.60
CA ASP A 64 17.91 10.64 -0.69
C ASP A 64 17.42 10.98 0.72
N VAL A 65 16.31 11.73 0.82
CA VAL A 65 15.66 12.05 2.08
C VAL A 65 15.06 10.81 2.73
N LYS A 66 14.37 9.94 1.94
CA LYS A 66 13.86 8.66 2.45
C LYS A 66 14.96 7.82 3.11
N ILE A 67 16.13 7.70 2.44
CA ILE A 67 17.28 6.96 2.98
C ILE A 67 17.77 7.61 4.28
N ALA A 68 17.94 8.95 4.29
CA ALA A 68 18.42 9.68 5.45
C ALA A 68 17.48 9.54 6.64
N GLU A 69 16.18 9.72 6.43
CA GLU A 69 15.17 9.60 7.49
C GLU A 69 15.02 8.17 7.99
N CYS A 70 15.03 7.17 7.13
CA CYS A 70 15.02 5.78 7.58
C CYS A 70 16.21 5.48 8.49
N LYS A 71 17.42 5.95 8.15
CA LYS A 71 18.61 5.83 9.01
C LYS A 71 18.43 6.57 10.34
N GLN A 72 17.95 7.82 10.29
CA GLN A 72 17.72 8.65 11.48
C GLN A 72 16.71 8.01 12.44
N PHE A 73 15.67 7.39 11.91
CA PHE A 73 14.60 6.75 12.69
C PHE A 73 14.90 5.30 13.07
N GLY A 74 16.08 4.76 12.70
CA GLY A 74 16.47 3.39 12.99
C GLY A 74 15.65 2.34 12.23
N LEU A 75 15.06 2.71 11.09
CA LEU A 75 14.34 1.78 10.21
C LEU A 75 15.35 1.00 9.38
N PRO A 76 15.28 -0.35 9.35
CA PRO A 76 16.21 -1.14 8.57
C PRO A 76 16.01 -0.92 7.07
N ILE A 77 17.09 -0.78 6.33
CA ILE A 77 17.12 -0.64 4.87
C ILE A 77 17.79 -1.89 4.30
N SER A 78 17.10 -2.64 3.46
CA SER A 78 17.68 -3.77 2.73
C SER A 78 18.49 -3.32 1.51
N ASP A 79 19.29 -4.21 0.94
CA ASP A 79 20.08 -3.90 -0.27
C ASP A 79 19.19 -3.47 -1.44
N ILE A 80 18.08 -4.15 -1.65
CA ILE A 80 17.13 -3.80 -2.71
C ILE A 80 16.48 -2.43 -2.48
N GLU A 81 16.15 -2.07 -1.25
CA GLU A 81 15.61 -0.75 -0.90
C GLU A 81 16.66 0.36 -1.02
N PHE A 82 17.94 0.04 -0.79
CA PHE A 82 19.03 0.99 -0.99
C PHE A 82 19.25 1.28 -2.48
N GLU A 83 19.13 0.26 -3.34
CA GLU A 83 19.22 0.39 -4.79
C GLU A 83 17.94 0.97 -5.44
N SER A 84 16.81 0.79 -4.79
CA SER A 84 15.48 1.25 -5.24
C SER A 84 14.75 2.00 -4.10
N PRO A 85 15.23 3.20 -3.74
CA PRO A 85 14.76 3.90 -2.54
C PRO A 85 13.29 4.31 -2.57
N TYR A 86 12.67 4.30 -3.76
CA TYR A 86 11.23 4.51 -3.89
C TYR A 86 10.42 3.47 -3.08
N LEU A 87 10.96 2.27 -2.80
CA LEU A 87 10.31 1.24 -1.98
C LEU A 87 10.18 1.65 -0.50
N LEU A 88 11.07 2.52 -0.02
CA LEU A 88 11.08 2.98 1.37
C LEU A 88 9.85 3.79 1.76
N HIS A 89 9.06 4.30 0.79
CA HIS A 89 7.88 5.10 1.11
C HIS A 89 6.86 4.36 1.97
N SER A 90 6.71 3.06 1.82
CA SER A 90 5.78 2.26 2.61
C SER A 90 6.23 2.12 4.08
N LYS A 91 7.51 1.86 4.28
CA LYS A 91 8.13 1.75 5.60
C LYS A 91 8.17 3.10 6.33
N LEU A 92 8.60 4.14 5.61
CA LEU A 92 8.61 5.50 6.12
C LEU A 92 7.19 6.03 6.37
N GLY A 93 6.24 5.68 5.49
CA GLY A 93 4.82 6.00 5.65
C GLY A 93 4.20 5.39 6.90
N ALA A 94 4.56 4.15 7.24
CA ALA A 94 4.15 3.52 8.50
C ALA A 94 4.71 4.28 9.72
N TYR A 95 5.96 4.70 9.66
CA TYR A 95 6.56 5.54 10.69
C TYR A 95 5.83 6.89 10.81
N TYR A 96 5.54 7.56 9.69
CA TYR A 96 4.80 8.82 9.67
C TYR A 96 3.37 8.65 10.21
N ALA A 97 2.68 7.57 9.85
CA ALA A 97 1.35 7.28 10.38
C ALA A 97 1.36 7.31 11.91
N LYS A 98 2.34 6.65 12.52
CA LYS A 98 2.47 6.57 13.98
C LYS A 98 2.91 7.88 14.63
N HIS A 99 3.91 8.56 14.10
CA HIS A 99 4.59 9.66 14.76
C HIS A 99 4.16 11.06 14.30
N ILE A 100 3.68 11.20 13.07
CA ILE A 100 3.23 12.49 12.50
C ILE A 100 1.70 12.55 12.49
N TYR A 101 1.04 11.49 12.01
CA TYR A 101 -0.44 11.44 11.90
C TYR A 101 -1.11 10.90 13.15
N ASN A 102 -0.33 10.58 14.19
CA ASN A 102 -0.82 10.14 15.51
C ASN A 102 -1.71 8.89 15.47
N VAL A 103 -1.49 8.00 14.51
CA VAL A 103 -2.17 6.70 14.44
C VAL A 103 -1.57 5.79 15.50
N LYS A 104 -2.39 5.34 16.46
CA LYS A 104 -1.98 4.47 17.58
C LYS A 104 -2.19 2.98 17.28
N ASP A 105 -2.94 2.67 16.25
CA ASP A 105 -3.28 1.29 15.88
C ASP A 105 -2.15 0.67 15.05
N GLU A 106 -1.48 -0.31 15.62
CA GLU A 106 -0.36 -1.00 14.98
C GLU A 106 -0.78 -1.80 13.74
N GLU A 107 -2.05 -2.22 13.67
CA GLU A 107 -2.58 -2.95 12.51
C GLU A 107 -2.68 -2.03 11.29
N ILE A 108 -3.07 -0.77 11.50
CA ILE A 108 -3.06 0.28 10.46
C ILE A 108 -1.63 0.54 9.99
N CYS A 109 -0.69 0.72 10.93
CA CYS A 109 0.71 0.96 10.59
C CYS A 109 1.30 -0.21 9.81
N SER A 110 0.99 -1.45 10.21
CA SER A 110 1.44 -2.65 9.50
C SER A 110 0.87 -2.73 8.08
N ALA A 111 -0.42 -2.41 7.89
CA ALA A 111 -1.04 -2.39 6.57
C ALA A 111 -0.38 -1.34 5.65
N ILE A 112 -0.03 -0.18 6.18
CA ILE A 112 0.74 0.84 5.44
C ILE A 112 2.13 0.31 5.08
N GLN A 113 2.83 -0.34 6.00
CA GLN A 113 4.17 -0.86 5.76
C GLN A 113 4.22 -1.89 4.63
N TRP A 114 3.22 -2.76 4.55
CA TRP A 114 3.23 -3.90 3.64
C TRP A 114 2.40 -3.71 2.37
N HIS A 115 1.89 -2.51 2.10
CA HIS A 115 1.03 -2.29 0.94
C HIS A 115 1.75 -2.44 -0.41
N THR A 116 3.08 -2.24 -0.47
CA THR A 116 3.85 -2.27 -1.73
C THR A 116 4.30 -3.67 -2.12
N THR A 117 4.94 -4.39 -1.22
CA THR A 117 5.51 -5.73 -1.48
C THR A 117 4.60 -6.87 -1.02
N GLY A 118 3.68 -6.59 -0.11
CA GLY A 118 3.03 -7.61 0.69
C GLY A 118 4.01 -8.33 1.60
N LYS A 119 3.55 -9.43 2.18
CA LYS A 119 4.34 -10.44 2.90
C LYS A 119 3.58 -11.76 2.97
N PRO A 120 4.23 -12.90 3.25
CA PRO A 120 3.54 -14.13 3.65
C PRO A 120 2.62 -13.89 4.85
N ALA A 121 1.47 -14.57 4.89
CA ALA A 121 0.50 -14.53 5.98
C ALA A 121 0.05 -13.11 6.40
N MET A 122 -0.25 -12.24 5.43
CA MET A 122 -0.84 -10.92 5.71
C MET A 122 -2.11 -11.04 6.54
N THR A 123 -2.30 -10.13 7.50
CA THR A 123 -3.60 -9.93 8.16
C THR A 123 -4.66 -9.49 7.15
N LEU A 124 -5.93 -9.58 7.50
CA LEU A 124 -7.00 -9.17 6.59
C LEU A 124 -6.90 -7.68 6.21
N LEU A 125 -6.51 -6.80 7.14
CA LEU A 125 -6.32 -5.39 6.87
C LEU A 125 -5.14 -5.13 5.92
N GLU A 126 -4.02 -5.84 6.09
CA GLU A 126 -2.87 -5.77 5.18
C GLU A 126 -3.25 -6.21 3.76
N LYS A 127 -4.00 -7.32 3.63
CA LYS A 127 -4.50 -7.81 2.34
C LYS A 127 -5.39 -6.78 1.65
N ILE A 128 -6.30 -6.17 2.41
CA ILE A 128 -7.24 -5.16 1.91
C ILE A 128 -6.48 -3.95 1.34
N VAL A 129 -5.54 -3.39 2.09
CA VAL A 129 -4.81 -2.20 1.63
C VAL A 129 -3.89 -2.52 0.44
N PHE A 130 -3.18 -3.66 0.49
CA PHE A 130 -2.35 -4.14 -0.61
C PHE A 130 -3.13 -4.25 -1.92
N ILE A 131 -4.29 -4.91 -1.89
CA ILE A 131 -5.07 -5.12 -3.12
C ILE A 131 -5.85 -3.87 -3.54
N ALA A 132 -6.29 -3.03 -2.59
CA ALA A 132 -7.00 -1.78 -2.88
C ALA A 132 -6.13 -0.81 -3.68
N ASP A 133 -4.83 -0.68 -3.34
CA ASP A 133 -3.88 0.10 -4.12
C ASP A 133 -3.80 -0.39 -5.57
N TYR A 134 -3.84 -1.69 -5.79
CA TYR A 134 -3.77 -2.27 -7.14
C TYR A 134 -5.03 -2.04 -7.97
N ILE A 135 -6.24 -2.06 -7.36
CA ILE A 135 -7.52 -2.12 -8.07
C ILE A 135 -8.37 -0.83 -8.02
N GLU A 136 -7.94 0.23 -7.32
CA GLU A 136 -8.75 1.42 -7.11
C GLU A 136 -9.26 2.02 -8.44
N PRO A 137 -10.42 2.73 -8.44
CA PRO A 137 -11.13 3.09 -9.67
C PRO A 137 -10.35 4.00 -10.64
N ASN A 138 -9.46 4.87 -10.11
CA ASN A 138 -8.68 5.80 -10.92
C ASN A 138 -7.41 5.16 -11.52
N ARG A 139 -7.14 3.89 -11.18
CA ARG A 139 -6.01 3.15 -11.76
C ARG A 139 -6.20 3.00 -13.26
N ARG A 140 -5.17 3.37 -14.03
CA ARG A 140 -5.15 3.15 -15.48
C ARG A 140 -5.46 1.67 -15.77
N GLU A 141 -6.32 1.43 -16.75
CA GLU A 141 -6.66 0.07 -17.15
C GLU A 141 -5.43 -0.66 -17.69
N ILE A 142 -5.15 -1.81 -17.11
CA ILE A 142 -4.06 -2.71 -17.50
C ILE A 142 -4.62 -4.12 -17.74
N PRO A 143 -3.97 -4.95 -18.58
CA PRO A 143 -4.45 -6.29 -18.87
C PRO A 143 -4.76 -7.09 -17.61
N GLY A 144 -6.00 -7.60 -17.47
CA GLY A 144 -6.46 -8.43 -16.36
C GLY A 144 -6.88 -7.70 -15.08
N LEU A 145 -6.83 -6.38 -15.02
CA LEU A 145 -7.31 -5.60 -13.88
C LEU A 145 -8.80 -5.86 -13.62
N SER A 146 -9.63 -5.86 -14.66
CA SER A 146 -11.06 -6.17 -14.55
C SER A 146 -11.35 -7.53 -13.91
N LYS A 147 -10.53 -8.56 -14.22
CA LYS A 147 -10.65 -9.89 -13.61
C LYS A 147 -10.31 -9.86 -12.12
N ILE A 148 -9.26 -9.15 -11.73
CA ILE A 148 -8.85 -9.00 -10.33
C ILE A 148 -9.94 -8.25 -9.55
N ARG A 149 -10.51 -7.17 -10.12
CA ARG A 149 -11.65 -6.44 -9.54
C ARG A 149 -12.89 -7.29 -9.32
N GLN A 150 -13.14 -8.30 -10.16
CA GLN A 150 -14.27 -9.24 -9.97
C GLN A 150 -13.97 -10.26 -8.86
N ILE A 151 -12.75 -10.81 -8.85
CA ILE A 151 -12.37 -11.90 -7.94
C ILE A 151 -12.22 -11.40 -6.51
N VAL A 152 -11.72 -10.17 -6.30
CA VAL A 152 -11.38 -9.65 -4.97
C VAL A 152 -12.53 -9.72 -3.97
N PHE A 153 -13.77 -9.56 -4.42
CA PHE A 153 -14.97 -9.62 -3.57
C PHE A 153 -15.36 -11.05 -3.14
N GLN A 154 -14.80 -12.07 -3.78
CA GLN A 154 -15.07 -13.48 -3.50
C GLN A 154 -13.87 -14.17 -2.86
N ASN A 155 -12.67 -13.87 -3.33
CA ASN A 155 -11.43 -14.50 -2.90
C ASN A 155 -10.26 -13.49 -2.96
N ILE A 156 -10.02 -12.83 -1.83
CA ILE A 156 -8.97 -11.82 -1.71
C ILE A 156 -7.57 -12.42 -1.92
N ASP A 157 -7.33 -13.67 -1.48
CA ASP A 157 -6.04 -14.34 -1.62
C ASP A 157 -5.72 -14.64 -3.09
N GLN A 158 -6.72 -15.05 -3.86
CA GLN A 158 -6.56 -15.24 -5.30
C GLN A 158 -6.32 -13.91 -6.02
N ALA A 159 -6.98 -12.83 -5.59
CA ALA A 159 -6.74 -11.49 -6.15
C ALA A 159 -5.30 -11.02 -5.88
N ILE A 160 -4.77 -11.27 -4.67
CA ILE A 160 -3.38 -10.98 -4.30
C ILE A 160 -2.40 -11.79 -5.17
N CYS A 161 -2.63 -13.08 -5.33
CA CYS A 161 -1.81 -13.93 -6.20
C CYS A 161 -1.72 -13.36 -7.63
N LEU A 162 -2.86 -13.07 -8.24
CA LEU A 162 -2.93 -12.54 -9.61
C LEU A 162 -2.31 -11.14 -9.74
N SER A 163 -2.48 -10.26 -8.76
CA SER A 163 -1.87 -8.93 -8.79
C SER A 163 -0.35 -9.01 -8.61
N SER A 164 0.13 -9.88 -7.73
CA SER A 164 1.57 -10.12 -7.52
C SER A 164 2.23 -10.70 -8.76
N GLU A 165 1.61 -11.70 -9.41
CA GLU A 165 2.09 -12.25 -10.69
C GLU A 165 2.30 -11.17 -11.74
N ARG A 166 1.32 -10.28 -11.89
CA ARG A 166 1.39 -9.20 -12.87
C ARG A 166 2.42 -8.15 -12.52
N THR A 167 2.57 -7.85 -11.23
CA THR A 167 3.61 -6.93 -10.77
C THR A 167 5.00 -7.50 -11.07
N ILE A 168 5.23 -8.79 -10.80
CA ILE A 168 6.49 -9.48 -11.09
C ILE A 168 6.79 -9.40 -12.59
N ARG A 169 5.84 -9.83 -13.44
CA ARG A 169 6.01 -9.77 -14.90
C ARG A 169 6.29 -8.37 -15.41
N TYR A 170 5.56 -7.38 -14.91
CA TYR A 170 5.79 -5.97 -15.29
C TYR A 170 7.20 -5.51 -14.93
N LEU A 171 7.71 -5.89 -13.76
CA LEU A 171 9.06 -5.52 -13.33
C LEU A 171 10.11 -6.24 -14.17
N GLU A 172 9.94 -7.52 -14.49
CA GLU A 172 10.80 -8.31 -15.38
C GLU A 172 10.86 -7.72 -16.79
N ASP A 173 9.69 -7.46 -17.39
CA ASP A 173 9.57 -6.91 -18.75
C ASP A 173 10.24 -5.53 -18.89
N ASN A 174 10.32 -4.76 -17.79
CA ASN A 174 10.98 -3.46 -17.77
C ASN A 174 12.43 -3.49 -17.24
N GLY A 175 12.99 -4.67 -16.97
CA GLY A 175 14.35 -4.83 -16.44
C GLY A 175 14.53 -4.25 -15.02
N ASN A 176 13.43 -4.10 -14.26
CA ASN A 176 13.48 -3.60 -12.89
C ASN A 176 13.80 -4.74 -11.91
N LYS A 177 14.51 -4.40 -10.85
CA LYS A 177 14.74 -5.34 -9.74
C LYS A 177 13.45 -5.62 -8.99
N ILE A 178 13.28 -6.87 -8.56
CA ILE A 178 12.13 -7.32 -7.80
C ILE A 178 12.54 -7.52 -6.35
N ASP A 179 11.79 -6.90 -5.44
CA ASP A 179 11.99 -7.15 -4.02
C ASP A 179 11.68 -8.63 -3.70
N PRO A 180 12.60 -9.35 -3.02
CA PRO A 180 12.37 -10.75 -2.66
C PRO A 180 11.09 -10.98 -1.86
N MET A 181 10.59 -9.97 -1.15
CA MET A 181 9.33 -10.06 -0.42
C MET A 181 8.13 -10.15 -1.37
N THR A 182 8.16 -9.46 -2.52
CA THR A 182 7.13 -9.58 -3.57
C THR A 182 7.04 -11.02 -4.10
N ILE A 183 8.18 -11.67 -4.32
CA ILE A 183 8.25 -13.08 -4.73
C ILE A 183 7.64 -13.98 -3.65
N LYS A 184 8.07 -13.81 -2.38
CA LYS A 184 7.55 -14.60 -1.25
C LYS A 184 6.05 -14.41 -1.06
N THR A 185 5.54 -13.20 -1.29
CA THR A 185 4.11 -12.92 -1.26
C THR A 185 3.38 -13.71 -2.34
N TYR A 186 3.85 -13.65 -3.58
CA TYR A 186 3.28 -14.40 -4.70
C TYR A 186 3.23 -15.90 -4.43
N GLU A 187 4.35 -16.49 -4.03
CA GLU A 187 4.46 -17.93 -3.72
C GLU A 187 3.52 -18.35 -2.58
N PHE A 188 3.45 -17.54 -1.51
CA PHE A 188 2.59 -17.83 -0.36
C PHE A 188 1.11 -17.85 -0.73
N TYR A 189 0.67 -16.96 -1.61
CA TYR A 189 -0.73 -16.90 -2.06
C TYR A 189 -1.04 -17.82 -3.25
N GLY A 190 -0.17 -18.80 -3.53
CA GLY A 190 -0.41 -19.91 -4.47
C GLY A 190 0.22 -19.72 -5.84
N GLY A 191 1.07 -18.72 -6.03
CA GLY A 191 1.86 -18.54 -7.23
C GLY A 191 2.96 -19.60 -7.39
N LYS A 192 3.35 -19.84 -8.64
CA LYS A 192 4.48 -20.70 -9.01
C LYS A 192 5.30 -19.94 -10.05
N LEU A 193 6.56 -19.70 -9.74
CA LEU A 193 7.56 -19.15 -10.67
C LEU A 193 8.05 -20.20 -11.63
#